data_ce8d837d7f32715feaf3e3edb3ef7a46
#
_entry.id   ce8d837d7f32715feaf3e3edb3ef7a46
#
_cell.length_a   1.000
_cell.length_b   1.000
_cell.length_c   1.000
_cell.angle_alpha   90.00
_cell.angle_beta   90.00
_cell.angle_gamma   90.00
#
_symmetry.space_group_name_H-M   'P 1'
#
loop_
_entity.id
_entity.type
_entity.pdbx_description
1 polymer ?
#
loop_
_entity_poly.entity_id
_entity_poly.type
_entity_poly.pdbx_seq_one_letter_code
_entity_poly.pdbx_strand_id
1 'polypeptide(L)'
;GSVVTLGRGGSDYTATILGAYLSAEKVTLYKEVDGLLTADPKYVPNAQMIPELSYQEAAELSFFGAKILHPRSIIPLIKPKIPLFLKNTFYPEEPGTKISHEVSKSRLPVRALTAITGQSLISVEGCGMMGVPGVAMRTFKAMGEDAISVSLISQASSEASICFTILESDRERALHGLKTEFEFELKNGLIERIQGLEKVAIVAVVGMGMKGRKGLSAQVFGAFRQADLNVIAIAQGSSEFNISMVIDEPKVPLAVQTLHHEFFGSQTPNEVQLVLNGFGQIAQALTQQL
;
A
#
# COMPACT_ATOMS: atom_id res chain seq x y z
N GLY A 1 -23.11 22.06 -24.37
CA GLY A 1 -22.23 21.05 -23.76
C GLY A 1 -23.00 20.20 -22.77
N SER A 2 -22.68 18.90 -22.70
CA SER A 2 -23.32 17.98 -21.75
C SER A 2 -22.69 18.17 -20.35
N VAL A 3 -23.51 18.09 -19.32
CA VAL A 3 -23.01 18.01 -17.94
C VAL A 3 -22.41 16.63 -17.72
N VAL A 4 -21.14 16.57 -17.27
CA VAL A 4 -20.43 15.34 -17.00
C VAL A 4 -19.88 15.37 -15.57
N THR A 5 -19.71 14.19 -14.95
CA THR A 5 -19.07 14.05 -13.65
C THR A 5 -17.65 13.50 -13.83
N LEU A 6 -16.74 13.90 -12.95
CA LEU A 6 -15.36 13.38 -12.96
C LEU A 6 -15.22 12.03 -12.21
N GLY A 7 -16.35 11.47 -11.77
CA GLY A 7 -16.39 10.21 -11.03
C GLY A 7 -15.90 10.35 -9.58
N ARG A 8 -15.42 9.24 -9.01
CA ARG A 8 -14.94 9.19 -7.62
C ARG A 8 -13.75 10.13 -7.40
N GLY A 9 -13.80 10.95 -6.34
CA GLY A 9 -12.78 11.96 -6.03
C GLY A 9 -12.84 13.19 -6.94
N GLY A 10 -13.93 13.39 -7.70
CA GLY A 10 -14.08 14.47 -8.68
C GLY A 10 -13.94 15.87 -8.10
N SER A 11 -14.40 16.13 -6.88
CA SER A 11 -14.26 17.44 -6.21
C SER A 11 -12.79 17.76 -5.90
N ASP A 12 -12.04 16.79 -5.35
CA ASP A 12 -10.62 16.94 -5.08
C ASP A 12 -9.83 17.17 -6.37
N TYR A 13 -10.15 16.39 -7.41
CA TYR A 13 -9.52 16.50 -8.72
C TYR A 13 -9.81 17.85 -9.37
N THR A 14 -11.05 18.36 -9.27
CA THR A 14 -11.41 19.70 -9.76
C THR A 14 -10.62 20.79 -9.05
N ALA A 15 -10.50 20.71 -7.71
CA ALA A 15 -9.74 21.69 -6.93
C ALA A 15 -8.27 21.72 -7.34
N THR A 16 -7.65 20.57 -7.59
CA THR A 16 -6.25 20.49 -7.98
C THR A 16 -6.02 20.91 -9.44
N ILE A 17 -6.95 20.63 -10.37
CA ILE A 17 -6.90 21.16 -11.74
C ILE A 17 -6.96 22.68 -11.72
N LEU A 18 -7.91 23.25 -10.98
CA LEU A 18 -8.04 24.71 -10.84
C LEU A 18 -6.81 25.33 -10.21
N GLY A 19 -6.27 24.72 -9.15
CA GLY A 19 -5.02 25.14 -8.52
C GLY A 19 -3.84 25.17 -9.49
N ALA A 20 -3.71 24.14 -10.32
CA ALA A 20 -2.67 24.07 -11.34
C ALA A 20 -2.87 25.12 -12.44
N TYR A 21 -4.09 25.28 -12.94
CA TYR A 21 -4.42 26.24 -13.99
C TYR A 21 -4.21 27.70 -13.55
N LEU A 22 -4.55 28.02 -12.31
CA LEU A 22 -4.39 29.35 -11.72
C LEU A 22 -2.99 29.61 -11.18
N SER A 23 -2.06 28.66 -11.30
CA SER A 23 -0.71 28.73 -10.72
C SER A 23 -0.75 29.10 -9.22
N ALA A 24 -1.66 28.43 -8.49
CA ALA A 24 -1.88 28.71 -7.07
C ALA A 24 -0.62 28.44 -6.25
N GLU A 25 -0.39 29.22 -5.21
CA GLU A 25 0.70 29.00 -4.26
C GLU A 25 0.58 27.67 -3.51
N LYS A 26 -0.66 27.27 -3.21
CA LYS A 26 -1.01 26.01 -2.56
C LYS A 26 -2.44 25.60 -2.86
N VAL A 27 -2.75 24.32 -2.68
CA VAL A 27 -4.14 23.80 -2.66
C VAL A 27 -4.38 23.18 -1.29
N THR A 28 -5.52 23.50 -0.67
CA THR A 28 -5.93 22.87 0.60
C THR A 28 -7.25 22.14 0.40
N LEU A 29 -7.26 20.86 0.74
CA LEU A 29 -8.46 20.03 0.78
C LEU A 29 -8.86 19.82 2.24
N TYR A 30 -10.06 20.24 2.57
CA TYR A 30 -10.66 20.03 3.87
C TYR A 30 -11.43 18.71 3.89
N LYS A 31 -11.13 17.86 4.88
CA LYS A 31 -11.70 16.52 5.08
C LYS A 31 -12.20 16.36 6.52
N GLU A 32 -12.85 15.24 6.80
CA GLU A 32 -13.30 14.88 8.16
C GLU A 32 -12.21 14.15 8.97
N VAL A 33 -10.96 14.26 8.55
CA VAL A 33 -9.78 13.61 9.17
C VAL A 33 -8.65 14.61 9.30
N ASP A 34 -7.76 14.41 10.29
CA ASP A 34 -6.66 15.34 10.60
C ASP A 34 -5.57 15.37 9.52
N GLY A 35 -5.52 14.37 8.67
CA GLY A 35 -4.52 14.20 7.63
C GLY A 35 -4.35 12.74 7.25
N LEU A 36 -3.23 12.39 6.61
CA LEU A 36 -2.84 11.01 6.37
C LEU A 36 -2.16 10.43 7.61
N LEU A 37 -2.51 9.20 7.95
CA LEU A 37 -2.04 8.51 9.15
C LEU A 37 -1.07 7.38 8.78
N THR A 38 -0.24 6.96 9.74
CA THR A 38 0.70 5.84 9.59
C THR A 38 0.02 4.49 9.35
N ALA A 39 -1.26 4.36 9.71
CA ALA A 39 -2.14 3.24 9.39
C ALA A 39 -3.62 3.68 9.48
N ASP A 40 -4.54 2.84 9.00
CA ASP A 40 -5.97 3.06 9.20
C ASP A 40 -6.31 2.93 10.69
N PRO A 41 -6.91 3.98 11.33
CA PRO A 41 -7.25 3.97 12.75
C PRO A 41 -8.25 2.87 13.12
N LYS A 42 -8.98 2.32 12.15
CA LYS A 42 -9.84 1.14 12.33
C LYS A 42 -9.04 -0.08 12.81
N TYR A 43 -7.80 -0.22 12.35
CA TYR A 43 -6.91 -1.33 12.71
C TYR A 43 -5.92 -0.92 13.81
N VAL A 44 -5.47 0.33 13.81
CA VAL A 44 -4.46 0.88 14.72
C VAL A 44 -5.00 2.18 15.33
N PRO A 45 -5.71 2.12 16.47
CA PRO A 45 -6.32 3.32 17.08
C PRO A 45 -5.33 4.43 17.44
N ASN A 46 -4.07 4.10 17.68
CA ASN A 46 -2.97 5.03 17.99
C ASN A 46 -2.10 5.36 16.77
N ALA A 47 -2.63 5.21 15.56
CA ALA A 47 -1.93 5.63 14.34
C ALA A 47 -1.61 7.13 14.41
N GLN A 48 -0.39 7.48 14.02
CA GLN A 48 0.11 8.85 14.10
C GLN A 48 -0.13 9.60 12.80
N MET A 49 -0.41 10.91 12.88
CA MET A 49 -0.51 11.77 11.71
C MET A 49 0.88 11.94 11.07
N ILE A 50 0.90 11.88 9.74
CA ILE A 50 2.11 12.10 8.94
C ILE A 50 2.13 13.57 8.54
N PRO A 51 3.08 14.38 9.04
CA PRO A 51 3.09 15.81 8.78
C PRO A 51 3.45 16.16 7.33
N GLU A 52 4.34 15.38 6.72
CA GLU A 52 4.80 15.62 5.35
C GLU A 52 4.95 14.31 4.55
N LEU A 53 4.52 14.34 3.28
CA LEU A 53 4.68 13.27 2.31
C LEU A 53 5.11 13.84 0.95
N SER A 54 5.87 13.05 0.19
CA SER A 54 6.08 13.33 -1.22
C SER A 54 4.83 13.00 -2.04
N TYR A 55 4.73 13.56 -3.25
CA TYR A 55 3.65 13.19 -4.17
C TYR A 55 3.62 11.69 -4.46
N GLN A 56 4.78 11.06 -4.53
CA GLN A 56 4.91 9.63 -4.81
C GLN A 56 4.39 8.79 -3.64
N GLU A 57 4.82 9.09 -2.41
CA GLU A 57 4.30 8.41 -1.21
C GLU A 57 2.79 8.58 -1.07
N ALA A 58 2.27 9.80 -1.27
CA ALA A 58 0.85 10.08 -1.21
C ALA A 58 0.05 9.34 -2.30
N ALA A 59 0.61 9.20 -3.51
CA ALA A 59 0.00 8.44 -4.59
C ALA A 59 -0.07 6.93 -4.25
N GLU A 60 1.02 6.35 -3.74
CA GLU A 60 1.07 4.96 -3.29
C GLU A 60 0.04 4.70 -2.18
N LEU A 61 0.03 5.54 -1.14
CA LEU A 61 -0.94 5.41 -0.04
C LEU A 61 -2.38 5.52 -0.52
N SER A 62 -2.64 6.43 -1.44
CA SER A 62 -3.98 6.65 -2.01
C SER A 62 -4.43 5.48 -2.88
N PHE A 63 -3.52 4.83 -3.58
CA PHE A 63 -3.79 3.64 -4.39
C PHE A 63 -4.16 2.44 -3.50
N PHE A 64 -3.38 2.19 -2.46
CA PHE A 64 -3.53 1.04 -1.58
C PHE A 64 -4.60 1.20 -0.48
N GLY A 65 -5.57 2.12 -0.64
CA GLY A 65 -6.77 2.11 0.21
C GLY A 65 -6.94 3.26 1.19
N ALA A 66 -6.06 4.26 1.20
CA ALA A 66 -6.35 5.50 1.92
C ALA A 66 -7.53 6.21 1.21
N LYS A 67 -8.75 6.02 1.74
CA LYS A 67 -9.99 6.60 1.17
C LYS A 67 -10.04 8.14 1.21
N ILE A 68 -9.00 8.76 1.78
CA ILE A 68 -8.93 10.19 2.07
C ILE A 68 -8.65 11.01 0.81
N LEU A 69 -7.79 10.51 -0.08
CA LEU A 69 -7.36 11.19 -1.29
C LEU A 69 -7.39 10.21 -2.48
N HIS A 70 -7.87 10.66 -3.63
CA HIS A 70 -7.81 9.85 -4.86
C HIS A 70 -6.48 10.11 -5.58
N PRO A 71 -5.73 9.08 -6.08
CA PRO A 71 -4.42 9.26 -6.70
C PRO A 71 -4.42 10.28 -7.85
N ARG A 72 -5.49 10.32 -8.65
CA ARG A 72 -5.66 11.29 -9.75
C ARG A 72 -5.63 12.74 -9.28
N SER A 73 -6.04 13.01 -8.04
CA SER A 73 -6.07 14.39 -7.50
C SER A 73 -4.67 14.97 -7.27
N ILE A 74 -3.63 14.15 -7.23
CA ILE A 74 -2.25 14.61 -7.06
C ILE A 74 -1.63 15.01 -8.40
N ILE A 75 -2.00 14.35 -9.48
CA ILE A 75 -1.37 14.46 -10.81
C ILE A 75 -1.26 15.91 -11.31
N PRO A 76 -2.31 16.77 -11.25
CA PRO A 76 -2.24 18.14 -11.76
C PRO A 76 -1.17 19.00 -11.06
N LEU A 77 -0.83 18.67 -9.81
CA LEU A 77 0.07 19.46 -8.96
C LEU A 77 1.53 19.07 -9.08
N ILE A 78 1.84 17.89 -9.64
CA ILE A 78 3.21 17.35 -9.72
C ILE A 78 4.10 18.25 -10.58
N LYS A 79 3.68 18.55 -11.84
CA LYS A 79 4.48 19.33 -12.78
C LYS A 79 4.73 20.77 -12.31
N PRO A 80 3.70 21.52 -11.86
CA PRO A 80 3.90 22.89 -11.34
C PRO A 80 4.49 22.93 -9.92
N LYS A 81 4.68 21.77 -9.26
CA LYS A 81 5.22 21.64 -7.89
C LYS A 81 4.40 22.37 -6.83
N ILE A 82 3.08 22.44 -7.00
CA ILE A 82 2.17 23.12 -6.08
C ILE A 82 1.89 22.23 -4.87
N PRO A 83 2.20 22.65 -3.64
CA PRO A 83 1.94 21.86 -2.45
C PRO A 83 0.44 21.67 -2.20
N LEU A 84 0.06 20.45 -1.81
CA LEU A 84 -1.28 20.06 -1.41
C LEU A 84 -1.32 19.88 0.10
N PHE A 85 -2.30 20.48 0.77
CA PHE A 85 -2.53 20.30 2.18
C PHE A 85 -3.85 19.54 2.40
N LEU A 86 -3.81 18.54 3.27
CA LEU A 86 -5.00 17.86 3.78
C LEU A 86 -5.22 18.32 5.21
N LYS A 87 -6.35 18.94 5.49
CA LYS A 87 -6.68 19.50 6.79
C LYS A 87 -8.06 19.04 7.25
N ASN A 88 -8.25 19.01 8.56
CA ASN A 88 -9.56 18.72 9.14
C ASN A 88 -10.50 19.92 9.00
N THR A 89 -11.70 19.66 8.51
CA THR A 89 -12.76 20.69 8.38
C THR A 89 -13.17 21.26 9.73
N PHE A 90 -13.18 20.43 10.77
CA PHE A 90 -13.60 20.82 12.11
C PHE A 90 -12.48 21.49 12.92
N TYR A 91 -11.23 21.27 12.54
CA TYR A 91 -10.04 21.80 13.19
C TYR A 91 -9.10 22.42 12.14
N PRO A 92 -9.51 23.49 11.42
CA PRO A 92 -8.79 24.05 10.28
C PRO A 92 -7.43 24.68 10.65
N GLU A 93 -7.23 25.02 11.93
CA GLU A 93 -5.99 25.59 12.44
C GLU A 93 -4.88 24.54 12.60
N GLU A 94 -5.26 23.27 12.75
CA GLU A 94 -4.26 22.19 12.82
C GLU A 94 -3.47 22.07 11.51
N PRO A 95 -2.17 21.72 11.59
CA PRO A 95 -1.28 21.74 10.42
C PRO A 95 -1.73 20.77 9.32
N GLY A 96 -2.30 19.62 9.68
CA GLY A 96 -2.66 18.55 8.73
C GLY A 96 -1.44 17.90 8.07
N THR A 97 -1.66 17.24 6.93
CA THR A 97 -0.60 16.64 6.11
C THR A 97 -0.28 17.51 4.91
N LYS A 98 1.00 17.89 4.76
CA LYS A 98 1.54 18.55 3.57
C LYS A 98 2.05 17.52 2.58
N ILE A 99 1.62 17.60 1.33
CA ILE A 99 2.09 16.76 0.21
C ILE A 99 2.81 17.68 -0.78
N SER A 100 4.10 17.44 -1.02
CA SER A 100 4.91 18.33 -1.87
C SER A 100 6.04 17.60 -2.58
N HIS A 101 6.72 18.32 -3.48
CA HIS A 101 7.91 17.79 -4.18
C HIS A 101 9.10 17.61 -3.23
N GLU A 102 9.29 18.56 -2.34
CA GLU A 102 10.37 18.55 -1.35
C GLU A 102 9.80 18.16 0.02
N VAL A 103 10.32 17.10 0.56
CA VAL A 103 9.94 16.57 1.88
C VAL A 103 11.20 16.48 2.74
N SER A 104 11.08 16.85 3.99
CA SER A 104 12.15 16.65 4.97
C SER A 104 12.56 15.18 5.01
N LYS A 105 13.86 14.89 5.07
CA LYS A 105 14.32 13.51 5.20
C LYS A 105 13.76 12.92 6.48
N SER A 106 12.82 11.99 6.32
CA SER A 106 12.31 11.24 7.46
C SER A 106 13.40 10.34 8.04
N ARG A 107 13.43 10.23 9.36
CA ARG A 107 14.28 9.24 10.05
C ARG A 107 13.74 7.80 9.85
N LEU A 108 12.43 7.65 9.64
CA LEU A 108 11.77 6.36 9.44
C LEU A 108 11.77 5.99 7.95
N PRO A 109 12.17 4.76 7.60
CA PRO A 109 12.14 4.28 6.22
C PRO A 109 10.73 4.06 5.71
N VAL A 110 9.85 3.59 6.57
CA VAL A 110 8.42 3.35 6.33
C VAL A 110 7.64 4.57 6.77
N ARG A 111 6.70 5.00 5.95
CA ARG A 111 5.83 6.16 6.21
C ARG A 111 4.45 5.76 6.66
N ALA A 112 3.92 4.71 6.04
CA ALA A 112 2.60 4.20 6.40
C ALA A 112 2.40 2.75 5.98
N LEU A 113 1.38 2.17 6.57
CA LEU A 113 0.83 0.87 6.27
C LEU A 113 -0.58 1.04 5.74
N THR A 114 -0.95 0.24 4.75
CA THR A 114 -2.29 0.30 4.20
C THR A 114 -2.78 -1.09 3.81
N ALA A 115 -4.10 -1.25 3.70
CA ALA A 115 -4.70 -2.52 3.30
C ALA A 115 -5.88 -2.29 2.35
N ILE A 116 -5.99 -3.16 1.34
CA ILE A 116 -7.15 -3.25 0.45
C ILE A 116 -7.83 -4.59 0.71
N THR A 117 -9.06 -4.55 1.18
CA THR A 117 -9.94 -5.71 1.39
C THR A 117 -10.87 -5.93 0.21
N GLY A 118 -11.63 -7.04 0.22
CA GLY A 118 -12.58 -7.37 -0.85
C GLY A 118 -11.88 -7.73 -2.16
N GLN A 119 -10.75 -8.42 -2.08
CA GLN A 119 -9.96 -8.84 -3.22
C GLN A 119 -10.08 -10.35 -3.45
N SER A 120 -9.90 -10.76 -4.71
CA SER A 120 -9.63 -12.13 -5.10
C SER A 120 -8.28 -12.23 -5.78
N LEU A 121 -7.52 -13.28 -5.48
CA LEU A 121 -6.28 -13.60 -6.17
C LEU A 121 -6.58 -14.58 -7.29
N ILE A 122 -6.38 -14.16 -8.53
CA ILE A 122 -6.50 -15.01 -9.72
C ILE A 122 -5.12 -15.59 -10.03
N SER A 123 -5.07 -16.88 -10.34
CA SER A 123 -3.84 -17.52 -10.82
C SER A 123 -4.09 -18.28 -12.12
N VAL A 124 -3.12 -18.15 -13.04
CA VAL A 124 -3.00 -18.93 -14.28
C VAL A 124 -1.72 -19.74 -14.16
N GLU A 125 -1.84 -21.06 -14.17
CA GLU A 125 -0.72 -21.95 -13.86
C GLU A 125 -0.62 -23.09 -14.87
N GLY A 126 0.61 -23.37 -15.31
CA GLY A 126 0.90 -24.49 -16.20
C GLY A 126 2.34 -24.48 -16.70
N CYS A 127 2.99 -25.64 -16.72
CA CYS A 127 4.35 -25.81 -17.21
C CYS A 127 4.47 -25.47 -18.72
N GLY A 128 3.40 -25.58 -19.50
CA GLY A 128 3.39 -25.20 -20.92
C GLY A 128 3.44 -23.70 -21.16
N MET A 129 3.43 -22.87 -20.11
CA MET A 129 3.61 -21.41 -20.24
C MET A 129 5.10 -21.01 -20.31
N MET A 130 5.99 -21.86 -19.83
CA MET A 130 7.42 -21.56 -19.72
C MET A 130 8.05 -21.30 -21.09
N GLY A 131 8.70 -20.13 -21.24
CA GLY A 131 9.35 -19.73 -22.47
C GLY A 131 8.42 -19.44 -23.64
N VAL A 132 7.10 -19.36 -23.43
CA VAL A 132 6.10 -19.01 -24.46
C VAL A 132 5.84 -17.50 -24.43
N PRO A 133 6.28 -16.75 -25.45
CA PRO A 133 6.05 -15.31 -25.51
C PRO A 133 4.54 -14.98 -25.57
N GLY A 134 4.13 -13.92 -24.86
CA GLY A 134 2.80 -13.36 -25.00
C GLY A 134 1.75 -13.89 -24.01
N VAL A 135 2.05 -14.87 -23.16
CA VAL A 135 1.09 -15.39 -22.18
C VAL A 135 0.63 -14.27 -21.23
N ALA A 136 1.55 -13.48 -20.68
CA ALA A 136 1.20 -12.34 -19.82
C ALA A 136 0.36 -11.30 -20.59
N MET A 137 0.70 -10.99 -21.83
CA MET A 137 -0.08 -10.07 -22.68
C MET A 137 -1.51 -10.57 -22.87
N ARG A 138 -1.71 -11.85 -23.18
CA ARG A 138 -3.04 -12.46 -23.35
C ARG A 138 -3.83 -12.45 -22.04
N THR A 139 -3.18 -12.77 -20.93
CA THR A 139 -3.80 -12.73 -19.59
C THR A 139 -4.38 -11.35 -19.27
N PHE A 140 -3.58 -10.28 -19.44
CA PHE A 140 -4.05 -8.93 -19.10
C PHE A 140 -4.91 -8.30 -20.22
N LYS A 141 -4.80 -8.76 -21.47
CA LYS A 141 -5.74 -8.39 -22.53
C LYS A 141 -7.16 -8.85 -22.17
N ALA A 142 -7.35 -10.11 -21.73
CA ALA A 142 -8.64 -10.63 -21.30
C ALA A 142 -9.24 -9.79 -20.16
N MET A 143 -8.41 -9.35 -19.19
CA MET A 143 -8.87 -8.43 -18.14
C MET A 143 -9.29 -7.07 -18.67
N GLY A 144 -8.54 -6.53 -19.64
CA GLY A 144 -8.86 -5.23 -20.27
C GLY A 144 -10.14 -5.25 -21.09
N GLU A 145 -10.42 -6.32 -21.82
CA GLU A 145 -11.65 -6.50 -22.61
C GLU A 145 -12.89 -6.53 -21.72
N ASP A 146 -12.78 -7.11 -20.54
CA ASP A 146 -13.83 -7.12 -19.52
C ASP A 146 -13.85 -5.89 -18.62
N ALA A 147 -13.00 -4.88 -18.89
CA ALA A 147 -12.83 -3.68 -18.06
C ALA A 147 -12.55 -3.98 -16.57
N ILE A 148 -11.81 -5.06 -16.29
CA ILE A 148 -11.42 -5.49 -14.94
C ILE A 148 -10.11 -4.81 -14.56
N SER A 149 -10.10 -4.11 -13.42
CA SER A 149 -8.90 -3.46 -12.89
C SER A 149 -8.06 -4.45 -12.08
N VAL A 150 -6.76 -4.50 -12.39
CA VAL A 150 -5.77 -5.33 -11.69
C VAL A 150 -5.00 -4.49 -10.68
N SER A 151 -4.91 -4.95 -9.43
CA SER A 151 -4.31 -4.17 -8.33
C SER A 151 -2.88 -4.58 -8.00
N LEU A 152 -2.55 -5.86 -8.03
CA LEU A 152 -1.22 -6.42 -7.76
C LEU A 152 -0.94 -7.51 -8.79
N ILE A 153 0.30 -7.58 -9.26
CA ILE A 153 0.75 -8.61 -10.21
C ILE A 153 2.01 -9.26 -9.63
N SER A 154 2.04 -10.59 -9.61
CA SER A 154 3.23 -11.37 -9.27
C SER A 154 3.37 -12.53 -10.25
N GLN A 155 4.58 -12.76 -10.72
CA GLN A 155 4.90 -13.85 -11.64
C GLN A 155 6.07 -14.65 -11.07
N ALA A 156 5.95 -15.98 -11.09
CA ALA A 156 7.04 -16.86 -10.73
C ALA A 156 8.19 -16.76 -11.74
N SER A 157 9.43 -16.82 -11.25
CA SER A 157 10.63 -16.74 -12.11
C SER A 157 10.71 -17.83 -13.16
N SER A 158 10.04 -18.98 -12.94
CA SER A 158 9.91 -20.07 -13.90
C SER A 158 8.92 -19.78 -15.04
N GLU A 159 8.19 -18.65 -15.00
CA GLU A 159 7.10 -18.32 -15.94
C GLU A 159 5.93 -19.34 -15.92
N ALA A 160 5.96 -20.32 -15.02
CA ALA A 160 4.92 -21.35 -14.92
C ALA A 160 3.66 -20.88 -14.17
N SER A 161 3.68 -19.70 -13.60
CA SER A 161 2.55 -19.13 -12.85
C SER A 161 2.54 -17.60 -12.96
N ILE A 162 1.38 -17.05 -13.29
CA ILE A 162 1.06 -15.62 -13.20
C ILE A 162 -0.09 -15.49 -12.22
N CYS A 163 0.05 -14.68 -11.19
CA CYS A 163 -1.04 -14.36 -10.28
C CYS A 163 -1.23 -12.84 -10.15
N PHE A 164 -2.47 -12.44 -9.95
CA PHE A 164 -2.83 -11.03 -9.80
C PHE A 164 -4.12 -10.88 -8.98
N THR A 165 -4.29 -9.72 -8.37
CA THR A 165 -5.48 -9.42 -7.56
C THR A 165 -6.43 -8.50 -8.31
N ILE A 166 -7.72 -8.76 -8.13
CA ILE A 166 -8.84 -7.98 -8.65
C ILE A 166 -9.88 -7.79 -7.54
N LEU A 167 -10.88 -6.94 -7.77
CA LEU A 167 -12.05 -6.89 -6.89
C LEU A 167 -12.76 -8.25 -6.87
N GLU A 168 -13.18 -8.68 -5.68
CA GLU A 168 -13.88 -9.96 -5.51
C GLU A 168 -15.16 -10.05 -6.36
N SER A 169 -15.87 -8.92 -6.55
CA SER A 169 -17.04 -8.81 -7.42
C SER A 169 -16.78 -9.15 -8.89
N ASP A 170 -15.54 -9.02 -9.35
CA ASP A 170 -15.15 -9.27 -10.73
C ASP A 170 -14.65 -10.70 -10.98
N ARG A 171 -14.50 -11.50 -9.93
CA ARG A 171 -13.86 -12.82 -9.96
C ARG A 171 -14.46 -13.77 -11.01
N GLU A 172 -15.76 -13.96 -11.00
CA GLU A 172 -16.43 -14.89 -11.93
C GLU A 172 -16.24 -14.46 -13.39
N ARG A 173 -16.33 -13.15 -13.65
CA ARG A 173 -16.13 -12.58 -14.98
C ARG A 173 -14.68 -12.77 -15.45
N ALA A 174 -13.71 -12.51 -14.56
CA ALA A 174 -12.30 -12.74 -14.84
C ALA A 174 -11.98 -14.21 -15.15
N LEU A 175 -12.51 -15.13 -14.34
CA LEU A 175 -12.32 -16.56 -14.56
C LEU A 175 -12.93 -17.04 -15.89
N HIS A 176 -14.10 -16.50 -16.25
CA HIS A 176 -14.74 -16.82 -17.52
C HIS A 176 -13.91 -16.30 -18.71
N GLY A 177 -13.50 -15.03 -18.68
CA GLY A 177 -12.67 -14.42 -19.75
C GLY A 177 -11.35 -15.17 -19.94
N LEU A 178 -10.65 -15.51 -18.85
CA LEU A 178 -9.40 -16.28 -18.92
C LEU A 178 -9.59 -17.69 -19.45
N LYS A 179 -10.63 -18.40 -19.02
CA LYS A 179 -10.93 -19.76 -19.54
C LYS A 179 -11.27 -19.73 -21.02
N THR A 180 -11.91 -18.69 -21.50
CA THR A 180 -12.21 -18.50 -22.92
C THR A 180 -10.92 -18.18 -23.71
N GLU A 181 -10.11 -17.26 -23.22
CA GLU A 181 -8.83 -16.87 -23.88
C GLU A 181 -7.85 -18.04 -23.97
N PHE A 182 -7.80 -18.89 -22.94
CA PHE A 182 -6.87 -20.02 -22.85
C PHE A 182 -7.53 -21.39 -23.05
N GLU A 183 -8.65 -21.46 -23.78
CA GLU A 183 -9.40 -22.71 -23.99
C GLU A 183 -8.53 -23.80 -24.65
N PHE A 184 -7.72 -23.43 -25.62
CA PHE A 184 -6.83 -24.36 -26.32
C PHE A 184 -5.76 -24.92 -25.39
N GLU A 185 -5.09 -24.06 -24.62
CA GLU A 185 -4.04 -24.44 -23.69
C GLU A 185 -4.57 -25.33 -22.55
N LEU A 186 -5.75 -25.00 -22.05
CA LEU A 186 -6.42 -25.83 -21.03
C LEU A 186 -6.77 -27.24 -21.56
N LYS A 187 -7.34 -27.32 -22.79
CA LYS A 187 -7.68 -28.60 -23.41
C LYS A 187 -6.47 -29.48 -23.70
N ASN A 188 -5.32 -28.87 -23.97
CA ASN A 188 -4.09 -29.58 -24.31
C ASN A 188 -3.15 -29.74 -23.11
N GLY A 189 -3.54 -29.34 -21.91
CA GLY A 189 -2.72 -29.46 -20.69
C GLY A 189 -1.50 -28.55 -20.64
N LEU A 190 -1.41 -27.52 -21.48
CA LEU A 190 -0.36 -26.52 -21.46
C LEU A 190 -0.54 -25.54 -20.31
N ILE A 191 -1.80 -25.20 -20.01
CA ILE A 191 -2.24 -24.56 -18.78
C ILE A 191 -2.98 -25.62 -17.98
N GLU A 192 -2.52 -25.85 -16.77
CA GLU A 192 -3.06 -26.89 -15.88
C GLU A 192 -4.32 -26.40 -15.18
N ARG A 193 -4.33 -25.14 -14.76
CA ARG A 193 -5.47 -24.55 -14.06
C ARG A 193 -5.53 -23.04 -14.13
N ILE A 194 -6.75 -22.52 -14.09
CA ILE A 194 -7.08 -21.13 -13.86
C ILE A 194 -8.06 -21.09 -12.68
N GLN A 195 -7.65 -20.44 -11.60
CA GLN A 195 -8.42 -20.44 -10.35
C GLN A 195 -8.43 -19.06 -9.70
N GLY A 196 -9.41 -18.82 -8.82
CA GLY A 196 -9.54 -17.62 -8.03
C GLY A 196 -9.68 -17.93 -6.55
N LEU A 197 -8.77 -17.44 -5.74
CA LEU A 197 -8.83 -17.49 -4.27
C LEU A 197 -9.61 -16.28 -3.77
N GLU A 198 -10.68 -16.52 -3.05
CA GLU A 198 -11.55 -15.50 -2.46
C GLU A 198 -11.03 -15.01 -1.11
N LYS A 199 -11.63 -13.91 -0.63
CA LYS A 199 -11.40 -13.37 0.72
C LYS A 199 -9.91 -13.14 1.02
N VAL A 200 -9.22 -12.58 0.03
CA VAL A 200 -7.85 -12.10 0.23
C VAL A 200 -7.81 -10.58 0.33
N ALA A 201 -6.75 -10.08 0.92
CA ALA A 201 -6.48 -8.67 1.03
C ALA A 201 -5.01 -8.38 0.66
N ILE A 202 -4.77 -7.16 0.18
CA ILE A 202 -3.42 -6.65 -0.02
C ILE A 202 -3.05 -5.82 1.21
N VAL A 203 -1.93 -6.12 1.84
CA VAL A 203 -1.30 -5.26 2.86
C VAL A 203 -0.02 -4.69 2.26
N ALA A 204 0.14 -3.38 2.32
CA ALA A 204 1.31 -2.70 1.77
C ALA A 204 2.04 -1.87 2.82
N VAL A 205 3.37 -1.97 2.79
CA VAL A 205 4.31 -1.13 3.53
C VAL A 205 4.84 -0.08 2.56
N VAL A 206 4.68 1.20 2.88
CA VAL A 206 4.97 2.30 1.95
C VAL A 206 5.95 3.29 2.56
N GLY A 207 6.95 3.75 1.78
CA GLY A 207 7.86 4.82 2.15
C GLY A 207 9.03 4.97 1.17
N MET A 208 9.37 6.19 0.79
CA MET A 208 10.54 6.47 -0.05
C MET A 208 11.87 6.14 0.63
N GLY A 209 11.91 6.18 1.97
CA GLY A 209 13.08 5.81 2.77
C GLY A 209 13.43 4.33 2.73
N MET A 210 12.60 3.51 2.09
CA MET A 210 12.81 2.06 1.91
C MET A 210 13.87 1.77 0.84
N LYS A 211 14.00 2.66 -0.16
CA LYS A 211 14.89 2.45 -1.31
C LYS A 211 16.33 2.24 -0.90
N GLY A 212 16.92 1.12 -1.33
CA GLY A 212 18.30 0.74 -1.04
C GLY A 212 18.56 0.36 0.43
N ARG A 213 17.56 0.28 1.28
CA ARG A 213 17.72 -0.04 2.69
C ARG A 213 17.79 -1.54 2.91
N LYS A 214 18.97 -1.99 3.32
CA LYS A 214 19.22 -3.40 3.60
C LYS A 214 18.42 -3.87 4.82
N GLY A 215 17.90 -5.11 4.75
CA GLY A 215 17.23 -5.78 5.87
C GLY A 215 15.74 -5.41 6.06
N LEU A 216 15.18 -4.43 5.32
CA LEU A 216 13.79 -4.02 5.50
C LEU A 216 12.80 -5.17 5.21
N SER A 217 13.00 -5.90 4.10
CA SER A 217 12.16 -7.06 3.80
C SER A 217 12.25 -8.13 4.89
N ALA A 218 13.44 -8.33 5.48
CA ALA A 218 13.61 -9.25 6.59
C ALA A 218 12.81 -8.81 7.83
N GLN A 219 12.73 -7.50 8.11
CA GLN A 219 11.89 -6.95 9.19
C GLN A 219 10.42 -7.21 8.91
N VAL A 220 9.95 -6.92 7.69
CA VAL A 220 8.55 -7.15 7.29
C VAL A 220 8.17 -8.63 7.46
N PHE A 221 8.93 -9.55 6.88
CA PHE A 221 8.64 -10.99 6.98
C PHE A 221 8.93 -11.55 8.37
N GLY A 222 9.86 -10.97 9.11
CA GLY A 222 10.11 -11.27 10.52
C GLY A 222 8.90 -10.99 11.40
N ALA A 223 8.26 -9.84 11.20
CA ALA A 223 7.02 -9.46 11.88
C ALA A 223 5.87 -10.42 11.55
N PHE A 224 5.71 -10.81 10.29
CA PHE A 224 4.71 -11.79 9.86
C PHE A 224 4.95 -13.16 10.50
N ARG A 225 6.21 -13.62 10.55
CA ARG A 225 6.59 -14.87 11.22
C ARG A 225 6.23 -14.86 12.70
N GLN A 226 6.51 -13.77 13.40
CA GLN A 226 6.19 -13.65 14.84
C GLN A 226 4.68 -13.70 15.11
N ALA A 227 3.86 -13.20 14.19
CA ALA A 227 2.41 -13.18 14.28
C ALA A 227 1.74 -14.43 13.66
N ASP A 228 2.53 -15.44 13.23
CA ASP A 228 2.04 -16.64 12.54
C ASP A 228 1.13 -16.32 11.33
N LEU A 229 1.58 -15.36 10.53
CA LEU A 229 0.86 -14.91 9.33
C LEU A 229 1.48 -15.48 8.07
N ASN A 230 0.66 -16.14 7.24
CA ASN A 230 1.06 -16.61 5.93
C ASN A 230 0.97 -15.48 4.90
N VAL A 231 1.92 -15.45 3.96
CA VAL A 231 1.92 -14.56 2.79
C VAL A 231 1.68 -15.40 1.54
N ILE A 232 0.59 -15.13 0.83
CA ILE A 232 0.15 -15.90 -0.34
C ILE A 232 0.89 -15.47 -1.60
N ALA A 233 1.05 -14.15 -1.79
CA ALA A 233 1.80 -13.57 -2.90
C ALA A 233 2.47 -12.26 -2.46
N ILE A 234 3.54 -11.88 -3.18
CA ILE A 234 4.35 -10.70 -2.88
C ILE A 234 4.59 -9.94 -4.17
N ALA A 235 4.53 -8.62 -4.11
CA ALA A 235 4.98 -7.74 -5.17
C ALA A 235 5.80 -6.59 -4.59
N GLN A 236 6.93 -6.31 -5.21
CA GLN A 236 7.77 -5.15 -4.95
C GLN A 236 8.23 -4.56 -6.27
N GLY A 237 7.93 -3.29 -6.51
CA GLY A 237 8.38 -2.59 -7.71
C GLY A 237 9.87 -2.23 -7.64
N SER A 238 10.49 -1.98 -8.79
CA SER A 238 11.90 -1.54 -8.89
C SER A 238 12.15 -0.16 -8.27
N SER A 239 11.11 0.60 -7.97
CA SER A 239 11.18 1.85 -7.20
C SER A 239 11.53 1.62 -5.73
N GLU A 240 11.23 0.43 -5.20
CA GLU A 240 11.40 0.04 -3.80
C GLU A 240 10.60 0.93 -2.81
N PHE A 241 9.55 1.63 -3.29
CA PHE A 241 8.75 2.52 -2.45
C PHE A 241 7.64 1.80 -1.69
N ASN A 242 7.34 0.56 -2.08
CA ASN A 242 6.39 -0.30 -1.39
C ASN A 242 6.83 -1.76 -1.39
N ILE A 243 6.33 -2.51 -0.41
CA ILE A 243 6.28 -3.98 -0.38
C ILE A 243 4.83 -4.34 -0.15
N SER A 244 4.23 -5.03 -1.11
CA SER A 244 2.83 -5.44 -1.08
C SER A 244 2.72 -6.94 -0.91
N MET A 245 1.87 -7.38 0.00
CA MET A 245 1.67 -8.78 0.34
C MET A 245 0.19 -9.12 0.26
N VAL A 246 -0.12 -10.24 -0.36
CA VAL A 246 -1.47 -10.82 -0.36
C VAL A 246 -1.57 -11.79 0.80
N ILE A 247 -2.61 -11.62 1.62
CA ILE A 247 -2.90 -12.44 2.79
C ILE A 247 -4.39 -12.78 2.86
N ASP A 248 -4.76 -13.70 3.73
CA ASP A 248 -6.17 -13.94 4.06
C ASP A 248 -6.81 -12.68 4.67
N GLU A 249 -7.95 -12.25 4.15
CA GLU A 249 -8.61 -11.00 4.56
C GLU A 249 -8.91 -10.91 6.05
N PRO A 250 -9.39 -11.97 6.74
CA PRO A 250 -9.64 -11.93 8.19
C PRO A 250 -8.39 -11.62 9.02
N LYS A 251 -7.19 -11.78 8.46
CA LYS A 251 -5.91 -11.54 9.12
C LYS A 251 -5.41 -10.10 9.00
N VAL A 252 -6.09 -9.25 8.22
CA VAL A 252 -5.68 -7.85 8.00
C VAL A 252 -5.48 -7.06 9.28
N PRO A 253 -6.38 -7.09 10.28
CA PRO A 253 -6.17 -6.33 11.52
C PRO A 253 -4.86 -6.72 12.21
N LEU A 254 -4.60 -8.02 12.36
CA LEU A 254 -3.39 -8.54 12.98
C LEU A 254 -2.14 -8.14 12.19
N ALA A 255 -2.17 -8.28 10.86
CA ALA A 255 -1.05 -7.94 10.00
C ALA A 255 -0.67 -6.45 10.10
N VAL A 256 -1.67 -5.56 10.01
CA VAL A 256 -1.44 -4.11 10.10
C VAL A 256 -0.93 -3.71 11.49
N GLN A 257 -1.51 -4.26 12.57
CA GLN A 257 -1.07 -4.00 13.93
C GLN A 257 0.37 -4.47 14.19
N THR A 258 0.72 -5.66 13.73
CA THR A 258 2.06 -6.24 13.89
C THR A 258 3.11 -5.41 13.14
N LEU A 259 2.84 -5.06 11.89
CA LEU A 259 3.72 -4.19 11.10
C LEU A 259 3.81 -2.78 11.70
N HIS A 260 2.70 -2.24 12.20
CA HIS A 260 2.71 -0.93 12.85
C HIS A 260 3.56 -0.94 14.12
N HIS A 261 3.46 -1.97 14.92
CA HIS A 261 4.32 -2.14 16.08
C HIS A 261 5.79 -2.23 15.69
N GLU A 262 6.13 -3.00 14.66
CA GLU A 262 7.51 -3.16 14.16
C GLU A 262 8.13 -1.83 13.69
N PHE A 263 7.38 -1.01 12.94
CA PHE A 263 7.92 0.19 12.32
C PHE A 263 7.67 1.49 13.08
N PHE A 264 6.61 1.54 13.89
CA PHE A 264 6.16 2.75 14.61
C PHE A 264 5.94 2.51 16.09
N GLY A 265 5.99 1.26 16.57
CA GLY A 265 6.01 0.94 17.99
C GLY A 265 7.20 1.64 18.61
N SER A 266 7.07 2.09 19.82
CA SER A 266 8.05 2.89 20.53
C SER A 266 9.45 2.36 20.30
N GLN A 267 10.20 3.00 19.41
CA GLN A 267 11.65 3.05 19.54
C GLN A 267 11.91 3.93 20.76
N THR A 268 11.55 3.45 21.93
CA THR A 268 12.27 3.87 23.11
C THR A 268 13.72 3.56 22.78
N PRO A 269 14.61 4.56 22.71
CA PRO A 269 16.03 4.28 22.60
C PRO A 269 16.32 3.36 23.76
N ASN A 270 16.74 2.12 23.50
CA ASN A 270 17.06 1.07 24.46
C ASN A 270 16.95 1.56 25.91
N GLU A 271 15.73 1.72 26.43
CA GLU A 271 15.52 1.86 27.87
C GLU A 271 15.88 0.51 28.45
N VAL A 272 17.14 0.41 28.87
CA VAL A 272 17.58 -0.68 29.70
C VAL A 272 16.87 -0.47 31.02
N GLN A 273 15.78 -1.20 31.26
CA GLN A 273 15.16 -1.27 32.58
C GLN A 273 16.14 -1.96 33.52
N LEU A 274 16.86 -1.15 34.29
CA LEU A 274 17.77 -1.63 35.30
C LEU A 274 16.97 -1.85 36.57
N VAL A 275 16.66 -3.11 36.88
CA VAL A 275 16.07 -3.49 38.17
C VAL A 275 17.20 -3.66 39.15
N LEU A 276 17.42 -2.65 40.03
CA LEU A 276 18.37 -2.73 41.13
C LEU A 276 17.71 -3.45 42.30
N ASN A 277 18.15 -4.67 42.60
CA ASN A 277 17.70 -5.44 43.74
C ASN A 277 18.61 -5.12 44.94
N GLY A 278 18.26 -4.08 45.70
CA GLY A 278 19.03 -3.51 46.81
C GLY A 278 19.59 -2.12 46.52
N PHE A 279 19.71 -1.29 47.55
CA PHE A 279 20.16 0.11 47.45
C PHE A 279 21.45 0.36 48.24
N GLY A 280 22.45 -0.57 48.09
CA GLY A 280 23.77 -0.44 48.69
C GLY A 280 24.69 0.56 47.95
N GLN A 281 25.89 0.76 48.46
CA GLN A 281 26.85 1.75 47.91
C GLN A 281 27.13 1.61 46.41
N ILE A 282 27.13 0.38 45.88
CA ILE A 282 27.34 0.11 44.43
C ILE A 282 26.14 0.57 43.62
N ALA A 283 24.92 0.32 44.11
CA ALA A 283 23.69 0.75 43.41
C ALA A 283 23.56 2.28 43.42
N GLN A 284 23.96 2.96 44.50
CA GLN A 284 23.99 4.41 44.61
C GLN A 284 25.02 5.02 43.65
N ALA A 285 26.21 4.44 43.52
CA ALA A 285 27.24 4.90 42.60
C ALA A 285 26.79 4.74 41.14
N LEU A 286 26.06 3.65 40.81
CA LEU A 286 25.54 3.39 39.44
C LEU A 286 24.46 4.39 39.06
N THR A 287 23.53 4.74 40.01
CA THR A 287 22.46 5.72 39.76
C THR A 287 22.98 7.15 39.66
N GLN A 288 24.18 7.46 40.07
CA GLN A 288 24.82 8.77 39.88
C GLN A 288 25.55 8.88 38.54
N GLN A 289 25.80 7.75 37.86
CA GLN A 289 26.47 7.72 36.52
C GLN A 289 25.50 7.57 35.36
N LEU A 290 24.22 7.25 35.61
CA LEU A 290 23.14 7.20 34.63
C LEU A 290 22.37 8.51 34.60
#